data_e41ff016dff21729513917df79ff8c13
#
_entry.id   e41ff016dff21729513917df79ff8c13
#
_cell.length_a   1.000
_cell.length_b   1.000
_cell.length_c   1.000
_cell.angle_alpha   90.00
_cell.angle_beta   90.00
_cell.angle_gamma   90.00
#
_symmetry.space_group_name_H-M   'P 1'
#
loop_
_entity.id
_entity.type
_entity.pdbx_description
1 polymer ?
#
loop_
_entity_poly.entity_id
_entity_poly.type
_entity_poly.pdbx_seq_one_letter_code
_entity_poly.pdbx_strand_id
1 'polypeptide(L)'
;MKLISDIKLSFNSNIILLMSAILYTCIICLATLAFNLTTRTLNAPNLSIGGLMVSGSYLTAILTVGFRIPVYTSILYVSIIGALINLVVYELVFHWLLHWHRKPILIAIATLTFGLLLSEVMSFTGYLYVEWRQARA
;
A
#
# COMPACT_ATOMS: atom_id res chain seq x y z
N MET A 1 -40.65 -21.85 1.33
CA MET A 1 -39.88 -21.11 0.36
C MET A 1 -38.95 -20.05 1.01
N LYS A 2 -39.40 -19.29 2.01
CA LYS A 2 -38.62 -18.31 2.76
C LYS A 2 -37.39 -18.89 3.48
N LEU A 3 -37.53 -20.06 4.12
CA LEU A 3 -36.45 -20.72 4.87
C LEU A 3 -35.25 -21.11 3.98
N ILE A 4 -35.51 -21.55 2.76
CA ILE A 4 -34.45 -21.93 1.80
C ILE A 4 -33.67 -20.68 1.28
N SER A 5 -34.40 -19.57 1.12
CA SER A 5 -33.73 -18.27 0.74
C SER A 5 -32.85 -17.76 1.86
N ASP A 6 -33.28 -17.87 3.12
CA ASP A 6 -32.53 -17.40 4.29
C ASP A 6 -31.27 -18.25 4.52
N ILE A 7 -31.35 -19.57 4.34
CA ILE A 7 -30.21 -20.49 4.40
C ILE A 7 -29.20 -20.16 3.28
N LYS A 8 -29.65 -19.89 2.05
CA LYS A 8 -28.81 -19.55 0.91
C LYS A 8 -28.09 -18.19 1.10
N LEU A 9 -28.80 -17.22 1.68
CA LEU A 9 -28.22 -15.90 2.01
C LEU A 9 -27.14 -16.03 3.09
N SER A 10 -27.42 -16.79 4.17
CA SER A 10 -26.46 -17.03 5.25
C SER A 10 -25.22 -17.78 4.76
N PHE A 11 -25.38 -18.78 3.91
CA PHE A 11 -24.25 -19.52 3.33
C PHE A 11 -23.39 -18.65 2.44
N ASN A 12 -24.00 -17.79 1.61
CA ASN A 12 -23.28 -16.88 0.71
C ASN A 12 -22.52 -15.81 1.48
N SER A 13 -23.09 -15.26 2.57
CA SER A 13 -22.42 -14.29 3.44
C SER A 13 -21.20 -14.90 4.15
N ASN A 14 -21.29 -16.14 4.60
CA ASN A 14 -20.19 -16.84 5.26
C ASN A 14 -19.02 -17.12 4.30
N ILE A 15 -19.30 -17.45 3.03
CA ILE A 15 -18.26 -17.63 2.00
C ILE A 15 -17.57 -16.31 1.70
N ILE A 16 -18.30 -15.20 1.58
CA ILE A 16 -17.72 -13.88 1.34
C ILE A 16 -16.82 -13.46 2.51
N LEU A 17 -17.27 -13.71 3.75
CA LEU A 17 -16.48 -13.45 4.96
C LEU A 17 -15.19 -14.27 4.98
N LEU A 18 -15.25 -15.55 4.66
CA LEU A 18 -14.10 -16.44 4.59
C LEU A 18 -13.08 -15.97 3.53
N MET A 19 -13.56 -15.64 2.33
CA MET A 19 -12.71 -15.11 1.25
C MET A 19 -12.04 -13.81 1.63
N SER A 20 -12.77 -12.90 2.27
CA SER A 20 -12.21 -11.65 2.79
C SER A 20 -11.12 -11.89 3.85
N ALA A 21 -11.36 -12.80 4.78
CA ALA A 21 -10.40 -13.17 5.82
C ALA A 21 -9.10 -13.75 5.21
N ILE A 22 -9.22 -14.63 4.22
CA ILE A 22 -8.07 -15.20 3.51
C ILE A 22 -7.26 -14.09 2.81
N LEU A 23 -7.94 -13.18 2.10
CA LEU A 23 -7.29 -12.06 1.41
C LEU A 23 -6.55 -11.15 2.39
N TYR A 24 -7.16 -10.77 3.51
CA TYR A 24 -6.50 -9.96 4.54
C TYR A 24 -5.29 -10.68 5.14
N THR A 25 -5.39 -11.97 5.41
CA THR A 25 -4.28 -12.76 5.92
C THR A 25 -3.12 -12.80 4.93
N CYS A 26 -3.38 -13.00 3.65
CA CYS A 26 -2.35 -12.97 2.59
C CYS A 26 -1.66 -11.60 2.52
N ILE A 27 -2.41 -10.50 2.60
CA ILE A 27 -1.85 -9.14 2.59
C ILE A 27 -0.93 -8.92 3.79
N ILE A 28 -1.35 -9.31 4.99
CA ILE A 28 -0.55 -9.19 6.22
C ILE A 28 0.71 -10.05 6.13
N CYS A 29 0.62 -11.27 5.62
CA CYS A 29 1.77 -12.15 5.42
C CYS A 29 2.79 -11.54 4.46
N LEU A 30 2.35 -10.99 3.33
CA LEU A 30 3.22 -10.32 2.37
C LEU A 30 3.90 -9.08 2.96
N ALA A 31 3.15 -8.26 3.69
CA ALA A 31 3.69 -7.09 4.39
C ALA A 31 4.76 -7.48 5.42
N THR A 32 4.50 -8.54 6.20
CA THR A 32 5.43 -9.05 7.21
C THR A 32 6.70 -9.61 6.57
N LEU A 33 6.58 -10.34 5.45
CA LEU A 33 7.72 -10.82 4.68
C LEU A 33 8.57 -9.68 4.14
N ALA A 34 7.94 -8.66 3.54
CA ALA A 34 8.63 -7.48 3.04
C ALA A 34 9.36 -6.73 4.16
N PHE A 35 8.72 -6.57 5.32
CA PHE A 35 9.34 -5.97 6.50
C PHE A 35 10.56 -6.76 7.00
N ASN A 36 10.42 -8.07 7.14
CA ASN A 36 11.51 -8.94 7.60
C ASN A 36 12.69 -8.93 6.61
N LEU A 37 12.40 -8.98 5.30
CA LEU A 37 13.43 -8.98 4.27
C LEU A 37 14.23 -7.67 4.30
N THR A 38 13.56 -6.54 4.31
CA THR A 38 14.19 -5.21 4.36
C THR A 38 14.97 -4.99 5.66
N THR A 39 14.43 -5.42 6.79
CA THR A 39 15.11 -5.31 8.09
C THR A 39 16.40 -6.13 8.11
N ARG A 40 16.39 -7.34 7.54
CA ARG A 40 17.59 -8.18 7.43
C ARG A 40 18.62 -7.62 6.49
N THR A 41 18.19 -7.04 5.37
CA THR A 41 19.10 -6.50 4.34
C THR A 41 19.77 -5.20 4.80
N LEU A 42 19.02 -4.32 5.47
CA LEU A 42 19.49 -3.00 5.90
C LEU A 42 20.06 -2.99 7.33
N ASN A 43 19.93 -4.10 8.09
CA ASN A 43 20.22 -4.16 9.52
C ASN A 43 19.50 -3.06 10.33
N ALA A 44 18.39 -2.56 9.84
CA ALA A 44 17.55 -1.53 10.45
C ALA A 44 16.08 -1.74 10.07
N PRO A 45 15.13 -1.49 10.99
CA PRO A 45 13.72 -1.63 10.67
C PRO A 45 13.27 -0.57 9.66
N ASN A 46 12.67 -1.03 8.56
CA ASN A 46 12.10 -0.15 7.56
C ASN A 46 10.60 0.06 7.84
N LEU A 47 10.25 1.21 8.40
CA LEU A 47 8.88 1.55 8.79
C LEU A 47 8.09 2.24 7.67
N SER A 48 8.69 2.48 6.48
CA SER A 48 8.00 3.10 5.34
C SER A 48 7.00 2.18 4.63
N ILE A 49 7.03 0.88 4.91
CA ILE A 49 6.20 -0.13 4.23
C ILE A 49 4.71 0.20 4.36
N GLY A 50 4.25 0.64 5.55
CA GLY A 50 2.85 1.05 5.75
C GLY A 50 2.45 2.21 4.82
N GLY A 51 3.27 3.24 4.73
CA GLY A 51 3.03 4.38 3.83
C GLY A 51 3.03 3.99 2.35
N LEU A 52 3.90 3.06 1.95
CA LEU A 52 3.93 2.51 0.59
C LEU A 52 2.67 1.69 0.27
N MET A 53 2.16 0.91 1.21
CA MET A 53 0.90 0.16 1.01
C MET A 53 -0.29 1.10 0.84
N VAL A 54 -0.38 2.15 1.67
CA VAL A 54 -1.44 3.16 1.58
C VAL A 54 -1.35 3.90 0.24
N SER A 55 -0.17 4.37 -0.14
CA SER A 55 0.04 5.08 -1.41
C SER A 55 -0.26 4.20 -2.63
N GLY A 56 0.12 2.92 -2.60
CA GLY A 56 -0.19 1.95 -3.63
C GLY A 56 -1.70 1.74 -3.80
N SER A 57 -2.45 1.67 -2.71
CA SER A 57 -3.92 1.52 -2.76
C SER A 57 -4.60 2.75 -3.35
N TYR A 58 -4.20 3.97 -2.97
CA TYR A 58 -4.70 5.21 -3.56
C TYR A 58 -4.39 5.31 -5.06
N LEU A 59 -3.16 5.01 -5.46
CA LEU A 59 -2.76 5.06 -6.87
C LEU A 59 -3.55 4.03 -7.71
N THR A 60 -3.77 2.83 -7.18
CA THR A 60 -4.62 1.81 -7.83
C THR A 60 -6.06 2.31 -7.98
N ALA A 61 -6.63 2.94 -6.94
CA ALA A 61 -7.96 3.50 -6.99
C ALA A 61 -8.08 4.62 -8.04
N ILE A 62 -7.11 5.52 -8.12
CA ILE A 62 -7.07 6.60 -9.12
C ILE A 62 -7.00 6.02 -10.54
N LEU A 63 -6.15 5.01 -10.78
CA LEU A 63 -6.01 4.38 -12.10
C LEU A 63 -7.28 3.64 -12.52
N THR A 64 -7.91 2.91 -11.59
CA THR A 64 -9.12 2.13 -11.90
C THR A 64 -10.36 3.00 -12.06
N VAL A 65 -10.59 3.94 -11.15
CA VAL A 65 -11.79 4.79 -11.16
C VAL A 65 -11.62 5.99 -12.09
N GLY A 66 -10.41 6.57 -12.12
CA GLY A 66 -10.12 7.76 -12.94
C GLY A 66 -9.93 7.45 -14.39
N PHE A 67 -9.06 6.54 -14.69
CA PHE A 67 -8.67 6.19 -16.06
C PHE A 67 -9.42 4.97 -16.62
N ARG A 68 -10.30 4.35 -15.83
CA ARG A 68 -11.06 3.13 -16.19
C ARG A 68 -10.18 1.97 -16.65
N ILE A 69 -8.96 1.89 -16.12
CA ILE A 69 -8.03 0.81 -16.42
C ILE A 69 -8.45 -0.45 -15.63
N PRO A 70 -8.41 -1.64 -16.22
CA PRO A 70 -8.71 -2.88 -15.48
C PRO A 70 -7.83 -3.03 -14.24
N VAL A 71 -8.40 -3.51 -13.14
CA VAL A 71 -7.72 -3.62 -11.83
C VAL A 71 -6.38 -4.37 -11.94
N TYR A 72 -6.34 -5.47 -12.69
CA TYR A 72 -5.11 -6.27 -12.85
C TYR A 72 -3.99 -5.50 -13.53
N THR A 73 -4.32 -4.72 -14.55
CA THR A 73 -3.35 -3.87 -15.26
C THR A 73 -2.89 -2.71 -14.37
N SER A 74 -3.80 -2.14 -13.57
CA SER A 74 -3.46 -1.08 -12.60
C SER A 74 -2.48 -1.57 -11.54
N ILE A 75 -2.64 -2.78 -11.03
CA ILE A 75 -1.72 -3.38 -10.05
C ILE A 75 -0.32 -3.50 -10.65
N LEU A 76 -0.19 -3.92 -11.91
CA LEU A 76 1.11 -4.03 -12.58
C LEU A 76 1.80 -2.66 -12.69
N TYR A 77 1.09 -1.62 -13.13
CA TYR A 77 1.65 -0.26 -13.21
C TYR A 77 2.04 0.28 -11.84
N VAL A 78 1.20 0.10 -10.84
CA VAL A 78 1.47 0.56 -9.46
C VAL A 78 2.68 -0.17 -8.88
N SER A 79 2.85 -1.45 -9.16
CA SER A 79 4.02 -2.23 -8.71
C SER A 79 5.32 -1.69 -9.31
N ILE A 80 5.33 -1.36 -10.61
CA ILE A 80 6.50 -0.79 -11.28
C ILE A 80 6.82 0.60 -10.73
N ILE A 81 5.81 1.46 -10.60
CA ILE A 81 5.97 2.81 -10.04
C ILE A 81 6.46 2.73 -8.59
N GLY A 82 5.87 1.86 -7.78
CA GLY A 82 6.29 1.64 -6.40
C GLY A 82 7.73 1.14 -6.27
N ALA A 83 8.15 0.24 -7.17
CA ALA A 83 9.54 -0.22 -7.21
C ALA A 83 10.52 0.90 -7.56
N LEU A 84 10.18 1.74 -8.54
CA LEU A 84 11.00 2.91 -8.92
C LEU A 84 11.09 3.93 -7.78
N ILE A 85 9.98 4.25 -7.13
CA ILE A 85 9.97 5.16 -5.96
C ILE A 85 10.86 4.59 -4.86
N ASN A 86 10.75 3.30 -4.54
CA ASN A 86 11.60 2.67 -3.55
C ASN A 86 13.09 2.72 -3.90
N LEU A 87 13.43 2.53 -5.17
CA LEU A 87 14.81 2.60 -5.63
C LEU A 87 15.38 4.02 -5.48
N VAL A 88 14.62 5.05 -5.87
CA VAL A 88 15.00 6.45 -5.71
C VAL A 88 15.17 6.81 -4.22
N VAL A 89 14.27 6.36 -3.37
CA VAL A 89 14.35 6.58 -1.92
C VAL A 89 15.55 5.88 -1.32
N TYR A 90 15.83 4.67 -1.75
CA TYR A 90 17.01 3.92 -1.32
C TYR A 90 18.30 4.70 -1.65
N GLU A 91 18.46 5.14 -2.88
CA GLU A 91 19.66 5.89 -3.31
C GLU A 91 19.78 7.25 -2.61
N LEU A 92 18.71 8.04 -2.54
CA LEU A 92 18.76 9.39 -1.98
C LEU A 92 18.83 9.44 -0.46
N VAL A 93 18.07 8.56 0.22
CA VAL A 93 17.93 8.63 1.68
C VAL A 93 18.84 7.61 2.37
N PHE A 94 18.74 6.34 1.97
CA PHE A 94 19.47 5.28 2.67
C PHE A 94 20.96 5.29 2.40
N HIS A 95 21.36 5.44 1.14
CA HIS A 95 22.78 5.46 0.78
C HIS A 95 23.51 6.63 1.45
N TRP A 96 22.87 7.82 1.45
CA TRP A 96 23.42 8.99 2.10
C TRP A 96 23.45 8.88 3.63
N LEU A 97 22.37 8.37 4.25
CA LEU A 97 22.25 8.22 5.70
C LEU A 97 23.16 7.12 6.25
N LEU A 98 23.32 6.00 5.52
CA LEU A 98 24.23 4.92 5.87
C LEU A 98 25.70 5.35 5.81
N HIS A 99 26.04 6.25 4.89
CA HIS A 99 27.40 6.75 4.75
C HIS A 99 27.80 7.67 5.90
N TRP A 100 26.86 8.51 6.38
CA TRP A 100 27.13 9.52 7.42
C TRP A 100 26.87 9.04 8.85
N HIS A 101 25.83 8.24 9.06
CA HIS A 101 25.41 7.84 10.42
C HIS A 101 25.02 6.38 10.46
N ARG A 102 25.89 5.51 10.90
CA ARG A 102 25.67 4.06 11.06
C ARG A 102 24.70 3.68 12.19
N LYS A 103 23.87 4.59 12.70
CA LYS A 103 22.94 4.28 13.80
C LYS A 103 21.60 3.77 13.23
N PRO A 104 21.21 2.51 13.50
CA PRO A 104 19.99 1.92 12.92
C PRO A 104 18.71 2.67 13.32
N ILE A 105 18.72 3.35 14.46
CA ILE A 105 17.58 4.14 14.93
C ILE A 105 17.28 5.35 14.04
N LEU A 106 18.31 5.99 13.49
CA LEU A 106 18.13 7.13 12.57
C LEU A 106 17.51 6.67 11.25
N ILE A 107 17.88 5.48 10.78
CA ILE A 107 17.30 4.88 9.58
C ILE A 107 15.82 4.58 9.81
N ALA A 108 15.48 4.02 10.98
CA ALA A 108 14.08 3.74 11.33
C ALA A 108 13.23 5.01 11.38
N ILE A 109 13.72 6.09 11.98
CA ILE A 109 13.03 7.39 12.05
C ILE A 109 12.87 7.98 10.64
N ALA A 110 13.93 7.99 9.82
CA ALA A 110 13.88 8.51 8.46
C ALA A 110 12.87 7.76 7.59
N THR A 111 12.83 6.43 7.67
CA THR A 111 11.86 5.60 6.93
C THR A 111 10.44 5.83 7.39
N LEU A 112 10.22 5.97 8.70
CA LEU A 112 8.91 6.30 9.24
C LEU A 112 8.41 7.65 8.74
N THR A 113 9.25 8.69 8.84
CA THR A 113 8.91 10.04 8.35
C THR A 113 8.61 10.04 6.86
N PHE A 114 9.42 9.33 6.07
CA PHE A 114 9.18 9.20 4.64
C PHE A 114 7.86 8.47 4.33
N GLY A 115 7.56 7.39 5.03
CA GLY A 115 6.31 6.65 4.87
C GLY A 115 5.08 7.51 5.18
N LEU A 116 5.14 8.32 6.26
CA LEU A 116 4.08 9.24 6.62
C LEU A 116 3.92 10.34 5.57
N LEU A 117 5.00 10.99 5.15
CA LEU A 117 4.96 12.01 4.09
C LEU A 117 4.35 11.46 2.80
N LEU A 118 4.74 10.26 2.39
CA LEU A 118 4.21 9.64 1.18
C LEU A 118 2.70 9.37 1.30
N SER A 119 2.24 8.86 2.44
CA SER A 119 0.81 8.61 2.68
C SER A 119 -0.01 9.89 2.68
N GLU A 120 0.49 10.98 3.28
CA GLU A 120 -0.18 12.28 3.31
C GLU A 120 -0.25 12.92 1.92
N VAL A 121 0.84 12.90 1.15
CA VAL A 121 0.85 13.40 -0.23
C VAL A 121 -0.16 12.66 -1.11
N MET A 122 -0.23 11.34 -0.97
CA MET A 122 -1.19 10.53 -1.74
C MET A 122 -2.63 10.75 -1.30
N SER A 123 -2.89 10.89 0.01
CA SER A 123 -4.22 11.24 0.53
C SER A 123 -4.68 12.60 0.02
N PHE A 124 -3.80 13.60 0.04
CA PHE A 124 -4.08 14.94 -0.47
C PHE A 124 -4.37 14.93 -1.98
N THR A 125 -3.57 14.17 -2.75
CA THR A 125 -3.79 14.00 -4.19
C THR A 125 -5.12 13.32 -4.49
N GLY A 126 -5.49 12.31 -3.70
CA GLY A 126 -6.78 11.63 -3.79
C GLY A 126 -7.95 12.58 -3.49
N TYR A 127 -7.82 13.42 -2.47
CA TYR A 127 -8.82 14.43 -2.12
C TYR A 127 -9.03 15.45 -3.25
N LEU A 128 -7.95 16.02 -3.77
CA LEU A 128 -8.01 16.96 -4.91
C LEU A 128 -8.64 16.34 -6.15
N TYR A 129 -8.35 15.06 -6.40
CA TYR A 129 -8.94 14.35 -7.53
C TYR A 129 -10.45 14.18 -7.40
N VAL A 130 -10.96 13.88 -6.20
CA VAL A 130 -12.39 13.74 -5.92
C VAL A 130 -13.10 15.09 -6.06
N GLU A 131 -12.55 16.17 -5.49
CA GLU A 131 -13.10 17.53 -5.63
C GLU A 131 -13.16 17.98 -7.09
N TRP A 132 -12.07 17.79 -7.83
CA TRP A 132 -12.02 18.15 -9.24
C TRP A 132 -13.05 17.40 -10.09
N ARG A 133 -13.31 16.14 -9.76
CA ARG A 133 -14.33 15.33 -10.44
C ARG A 133 -15.75 15.79 -10.12
N GLN A 134 -16.02 16.17 -8.86
CA GLN A 134 -17.32 16.70 -8.45
C GLN A 134 -17.60 18.06 -9.09
N ALA A 135 -16.59 18.90 -9.27
CA ALA A 135 -16.71 20.20 -9.91
C ALA A 135 -17.03 20.13 -11.42
N ARG A 136 -16.82 18.95 -12.04
CA ARG A 136 -17.09 18.72 -13.47
C ARG A 136 -18.37 17.91 -13.77
N ALA A 137 -19.02 17.38 -12.74
CA ALA A 137 -20.26 16.61 -12.87
C ALA A 137 -21.47 17.51 -12.73
#